data_1a95c6a94054f12b8d7e3af22d6d0d51
#
_entry.id   1a95c6a94054f12b8d7e3af22d6d0d51
#
_cell.length_a   1.000
_cell.length_b   1.000
_cell.length_c   1.000
_cell.angle_alpha   90.00
_cell.angle_beta   90.00
_cell.angle_gamma   90.00
#
_symmetry.space_group_name_H-M   'P 1'
#
loop_
_entity.id
_entity.type
_entity.pdbx_description
1 polymer ?
#
loop_
_entity_poly.entity_id
_entity_poly.type
_entity_poly.pdbx_seq_one_letter_code
_entity_poly.pdbx_strand_id
1 'polypeptide(L)'
;KIESVQISVPTAAQNIKGRIYIPTEKPNADKFPLVLFSHGGCLISGDLETHDVLARALAVRLNAVVLAYDYTLAPEENALGQMEEAKAAFNWLYDHADQYNGDVNQFVGIGDSAGGQITANLSHIYTADAERKFAAVWLIYPVLSINLQTESFKKLGEKYFPSSEVMHMGSLCFMPKDVSDKDPRILSLYANHANLAPTFISIGELDPLSSDSFTYAEDLKVANIAHALKFYPKSEHGFI
;
A
#
# COMPACT_ATOMS: atom_id res chain seq x y z
N LYS A 1 5.70 8.24 -22.51
CA LYS A 1 4.34 8.86 -22.46
C LYS A 1 3.38 7.86 -21.84
N ILE A 2 2.25 8.34 -21.29
CA ILE A 2 1.22 7.55 -20.63
C ILE A 2 -0.15 8.01 -21.09
N GLU A 3 -1.03 7.05 -21.32
CA GLU A 3 -2.47 7.27 -21.40
C GLU A 3 -3.09 6.98 -20.02
N SER A 4 -4.14 7.69 -19.64
CA SER A 4 -4.89 7.40 -18.43
C SER A 4 -6.39 7.37 -18.70
N VAL A 5 -7.06 6.38 -18.10
CA VAL A 5 -8.48 6.14 -18.28
C VAL A 5 -9.15 6.05 -16.92
N GLN A 6 -10.22 6.81 -16.72
CA GLN A 6 -11.07 6.69 -15.55
C GLN A 6 -11.91 5.42 -15.66
N ILE A 7 -11.99 4.70 -14.54
CA ILE A 7 -12.78 3.49 -14.44
C ILE A 7 -13.65 3.53 -13.18
N SER A 8 -14.60 2.62 -13.09
CA SER A 8 -15.43 2.39 -11.93
C SER A 8 -15.18 0.96 -11.45
N VAL A 9 -14.73 0.82 -10.22
CA VAL A 9 -14.52 -0.48 -9.59
C VAL A 9 -15.73 -0.82 -8.74
N PRO A 10 -16.48 -1.87 -9.06
CA PRO A 10 -17.63 -2.27 -8.26
C PRO A 10 -17.18 -2.87 -6.93
N THR A 11 -17.82 -2.45 -5.85
CA THR A 11 -17.65 -3.04 -4.52
C THR A 11 -19.02 -3.51 -3.98
N ALA A 12 -19.01 -4.14 -2.82
CA ALA A 12 -20.27 -4.61 -2.22
C ALA A 12 -21.23 -3.47 -1.81
N ALA A 13 -20.67 -2.32 -1.42
CA ALA A 13 -21.44 -1.18 -0.93
C ALA A 13 -21.76 -0.16 -2.04
N GLN A 14 -20.76 0.16 -2.85
CA GLN A 14 -20.83 1.19 -3.90
C GLN A 14 -19.74 0.97 -4.95
N ASN A 15 -19.77 1.74 -6.02
CA ASN A 15 -18.65 1.76 -6.94
C ASN A 15 -17.64 2.81 -6.48
N ILE A 16 -16.37 2.45 -6.42
CA ILE A 16 -15.28 3.39 -6.18
C ILE A 16 -14.64 3.82 -7.50
N LYS A 17 -14.04 5.01 -7.50
CA LYS A 17 -13.31 5.52 -8.68
C LYS A 17 -11.96 4.85 -8.79
N GLY A 18 -11.54 4.55 -10.00
CA GLY A 18 -10.19 4.11 -10.31
C GLY A 18 -9.65 4.85 -11.53
N ARG A 19 -8.33 4.85 -11.66
CA ARG A 19 -7.63 5.37 -12.83
C ARG A 19 -6.56 4.38 -13.25
N ILE A 20 -6.66 3.92 -14.51
CA ILE A 20 -5.64 3.08 -15.14
C ILE A 20 -4.65 3.99 -15.86
N TYR A 21 -3.37 3.76 -15.64
CA TYR A 21 -2.27 4.40 -16.34
C TYR A 21 -1.58 3.36 -17.22
N ILE A 22 -1.52 3.62 -18.52
CA ILE A 22 -1.05 2.68 -19.53
C ILE A 22 0.16 3.29 -20.21
N PRO A 23 1.35 2.63 -20.22
CA PRO A 23 2.48 3.09 -21.03
C PRO A 23 2.14 3.07 -22.52
N THR A 24 2.52 4.14 -23.25
CA THR A 24 2.35 4.19 -24.71
C THR A 24 3.49 3.49 -25.45
N GLU A 25 4.56 3.16 -24.75
CA GLU A 25 5.65 2.33 -25.26
C GLU A 25 5.30 0.86 -25.12
N LYS A 26 5.90 0.03 -25.95
CA LYS A 26 5.69 -1.43 -25.85
C LYS A 26 6.22 -1.95 -24.52
N PRO A 27 5.65 -3.04 -23.98
CA PRO A 27 6.21 -3.69 -22.82
C PRO A 27 7.64 -4.16 -23.09
N ASN A 28 8.46 -4.21 -22.01
CA ASN A 28 9.83 -4.73 -22.10
C ASN A 28 9.87 -6.26 -22.32
N ALA A 29 8.74 -6.94 -22.09
CA ALA A 29 8.50 -8.35 -22.35
C ALA A 29 7.27 -8.49 -23.28
N ASP A 30 6.62 -9.65 -23.32
CA ASP A 30 5.42 -9.87 -24.13
C ASP A 30 4.20 -9.10 -23.60
N LYS A 31 4.11 -8.96 -22.27
CA LYS A 31 3.02 -8.26 -21.56
C LYS A 31 3.60 -7.25 -20.56
N PHE A 32 2.75 -6.30 -20.14
CA PHE A 32 3.10 -5.35 -19.08
C PHE A 32 3.01 -6.00 -17.69
N PRO A 33 3.93 -5.71 -16.77
CA PRO A 33 3.66 -5.89 -15.35
C PRO A 33 2.41 -5.11 -14.95
N LEU A 34 1.68 -5.63 -13.96
CA LEU A 34 0.54 -4.96 -13.34
C LEU A 34 0.95 -4.36 -12.00
N VAL A 35 0.46 -3.18 -11.69
CA VAL A 35 0.65 -2.52 -10.40
C VAL A 35 -0.70 -2.11 -9.85
N LEU A 36 -1.02 -2.55 -8.63
CA LEU A 36 -2.05 -1.94 -7.81
C LEU A 36 -1.40 -0.92 -6.89
N PHE A 37 -1.77 0.34 -7.04
CA PHE A 37 -1.23 1.44 -6.25
C PHE A 37 -2.27 1.96 -5.27
N SER A 38 -1.99 1.82 -3.97
CA SER A 38 -2.80 2.34 -2.86
C SER A 38 -2.16 3.62 -2.33
N HIS A 39 -2.90 4.73 -2.35
CA HIS A 39 -2.40 6.03 -1.92
C HIS A 39 -2.33 6.19 -0.40
N GLY A 40 -1.42 7.05 0.07
CA GLY A 40 -1.29 7.47 1.46
C GLY A 40 -2.36 8.49 1.90
N GLY A 41 -2.24 9.00 3.12
CA GLY A 41 -3.13 10.01 3.68
C GLY A 41 -3.82 9.58 4.97
N CYS A 42 -3.20 8.74 5.79
CA CYS A 42 -3.71 8.28 7.10
C CYS A 42 -5.10 7.61 7.03
N LEU A 43 -5.53 7.11 5.87
CA LEU A 43 -6.88 6.58 5.59
C LEU A 43 -8.01 7.62 5.71
N ILE A 44 -7.69 8.90 5.92
CA ILE A 44 -8.64 10.00 6.13
C ILE A 44 -8.50 11.11 5.07
N SER A 45 -7.52 11.02 4.19
CA SER A 45 -7.24 12.01 3.13
C SER A 45 -6.52 11.36 1.94
N GLY A 46 -6.31 12.16 0.89
CA GLY A 46 -5.71 11.67 -0.34
C GLY A 46 -6.77 11.23 -1.37
N ASP A 47 -6.37 11.21 -2.62
CA ASP A 47 -7.21 10.83 -3.75
C ASP A 47 -6.35 10.58 -5.01
N LEU A 48 -7.02 10.24 -6.11
CA LEU A 48 -6.40 10.04 -7.42
C LEU A 48 -5.66 11.29 -7.94
N GLU A 49 -6.08 12.50 -7.54
CA GLU A 49 -5.45 13.74 -8.02
C GLU A 49 -4.17 14.04 -7.21
N THR A 50 -4.20 13.86 -5.91
CA THR A 50 -3.04 14.09 -5.04
C THR A 50 -1.88 13.15 -5.35
N HIS A 51 -2.17 11.93 -5.82
CA HIS A 51 -1.17 10.91 -6.14
C HIS A 51 -1.00 10.64 -7.65
N ASP A 52 -1.61 11.47 -8.54
CA ASP A 52 -1.53 11.28 -10.00
C ASP A 52 -0.08 11.28 -10.51
N VAL A 53 0.75 12.18 -9.99
CA VAL A 53 2.16 12.29 -10.40
C VAL A 53 2.93 11.04 -10.05
N LEU A 54 2.73 10.49 -8.85
CA LEU A 54 3.40 9.26 -8.41
C LEU A 54 2.93 8.07 -9.22
N ALA A 55 1.62 7.90 -9.43
CA ALA A 55 1.07 6.81 -10.24
C ALA A 55 1.59 6.83 -11.70
N ARG A 56 1.66 8.03 -12.30
CA ARG A 56 2.28 8.22 -13.62
C ARG A 56 3.75 7.88 -13.63
N ALA A 57 4.50 8.29 -12.61
CA ALA A 57 5.92 7.98 -12.49
C ALA A 57 6.15 6.48 -12.37
N LEU A 58 5.33 5.77 -11.58
CA LEU A 58 5.38 4.31 -11.46
C LEU A 58 5.13 3.65 -12.82
N ALA A 59 4.08 4.05 -13.54
CA ALA A 59 3.77 3.49 -14.84
C ALA A 59 4.93 3.65 -15.84
N VAL A 60 5.55 4.86 -15.90
CA VAL A 60 6.70 5.12 -16.77
C VAL A 60 7.93 4.33 -16.35
N ARG A 61 8.30 4.43 -15.06
CA ARG A 61 9.57 3.90 -14.56
C ARG A 61 9.62 2.39 -14.56
N LEU A 62 8.49 1.75 -14.27
CA LEU A 62 8.36 0.31 -14.24
C LEU A 62 7.93 -0.27 -15.60
N ASN A 63 7.56 0.58 -16.55
CA ASN A 63 6.91 0.19 -17.81
C ASN A 63 5.76 -0.79 -17.54
N ALA A 64 4.86 -0.39 -16.64
CA ALA A 64 3.78 -1.22 -16.11
C ALA A 64 2.42 -0.54 -16.26
N VAL A 65 1.37 -1.33 -16.36
CA VAL A 65 -0.01 -0.85 -16.21
C VAL A 65 -0.29 -0.66 -14.72
N VAL A 66 -0.66 0.56 -14.32
CA VAL A 66 -0.92 0.91 -12.92
C VAL A 66 -2.40 1.21 -12.73
N LEU A 67 -3.06 0.53 -11.79
CA LEU A 67 -4.35 0.94 -11.25
C LEU A 67 -4.14 1.68 -9.93
N ALA A 68 -4.52 2.95 -9.89
CA ALA A 68 -4.80 3.68 -8.65
C ALA A 68 -6.31 3.76 -8.43
N TYR A 69 -6.74 3.85 -7.17
CA TYR A 69 -8.17 3.87 -6.82
C TYR A 69 -8.43 4.75 -5.60
N ASP A 70 -9.62 5.36 -5.56
CA ASP A 70 -10.11 6.14 -4.43
C ASP A 70 -10.92 5.21 -3.50
N TYR A 71 -10.27 4.68 -2.46
CA TYR A 71 -11.00 4.02 -1.39
C TYR A 71 -11.76 5.06 -0.57
N THR A 72 -12.91 4.67 -0.01
CA THR A 72 -13.72 5.56 0.82
C THR A 72 -12.94 5.93 2.09
N LEU A 73 -12.75 7.24 2.30
CA LEU A 73 -11.97 7.74 3.43
C LEU A 73 -12.74 7.58 4.75
N ALA A 74 -12.01 7.48 5.85
CA ALA A 74 -12.60 7.56 7.17
C ALA A 74 -12.96 9.04 7.49
N PRO A 75 -14.04 9.32 8.25
CA PRO A 75 -14.83 8.34 9.02
C PRO A 75 -16.00 7.68 8.24
N GLU A 76 -16.21 8.03 6.95
CA GLU A 76 -17.30 7.49 6.13
C GLU A 76 -17.18 5.97 5.98
N GLU A 77 -15.95 5.45 5.90
CA GLU A 77 -15.67 4.03 5.97
C GLU A 77 -14.47 3.78 6.90
N ASN A 78 -14.50 2.69 7.65
CA ASN A 78 -13.40 2.29 8.52
C ASN A 78 -12.37 1.43 7.78
N ALA A 79 -11.24 1.14 8.44
CA ALA A 79 -10.13 0.42 7.82
C ALA A 79 -10.50 -0.99 7.31
N LEU A 80 -11.49 -1.66 7.90
CA LEU A 80 -11.95 -2.98 7.41
C LEU A 80 -12.74 -2.84 6.10
N GLY A 81 -13.62 -1.84 5.99
CA GLY A 81 -14.34 -1.57 4.75
C GLY A 81 -13.41 -1.09 3.65
N GLN A 82 -12.44 -0.22 3.97
CA GLN A 82 -11.39 0.20 3.04
C GLN A 82 -10.57 -0.99 2.50
N MET A 83 -10.34 -2.02 3.34
CA MET A 83 -9.71 -3.26 2.90
C MET A 83 -10.58 -4.06 1.92
N GLU A 84 -11.90 -4.10 2.11
CA GLU A 84 -12.81 -4.75 1.15
C GLU A 84 -12.82 -4.01 -0.19
N GLU A 85 -12.76 -2.68 -0.19
CA GLU A 85 -12.62 -1.88 -1.40
C GLU A 85 -11.26 -2.12 -2.10
N ALA A 86 -10.18 -2.23 -1.34
CA ALA A 86 -8.85 -2.56 -1.87
C ALA A 86 -8.81 -3.98 -2.49
N LYS A 87 -9.47 -4.96 -1.88
CA LYS A 87 -9.66 -6.30 -2.45
C LYS A 87 -10.45 -6.26 -3.75
N ALA A 88 -11.48 -5.43 -3.81
CA ALA A 88 -12.26 -5.24 -5.03
C ALA A 88 -11.39 -4.65 -6.16
N ALA A 89 -10.54 -3.66 -5.86
CA ALA A 89 -9.61 -3.07 -6.82
C ALA A 89 -8.56 -4.10 -7.29
N PHE A 90 -8.01 -4.92 -6.38
CA PHE A 90 -7.10 -6.01 -6.72
C PHE A 90 -7.75 -6.99 -7.69
N ASN A 91 -8.94 -7.50 -7.34
CA ASN A 91 -9.65 -8.47 -8.16
C ASN A 91 -10.04 -7.87 -9.51
N TRP A 92 -10.48 -6.61 -9.52
CA TRP A 92 -10.84 -5.93 -10.77
C TRP A 92 -9.65 -5.86 -11.74
N LEU A 93 -8.47 -5.44 -11.27
CA LEU A 93 -7.29 -5.36 -12.13
C LEU A 93 -6.84 -6.76 -12.61
N TYR A 94 -6.93 -7.76 -11.74
CA TYR A 94 -6.62 -9.15 -12.08
C TYR A 94 -7.53 -9.68 -13.20
N ASP A 95 -8.85 -9.46 -13.07
CA ASP A 95 -9.86 -9.95 -14.03
C ASP A 95 -9.83 -9.19 -15.36
N HIS A 96 -9.34 -7.95 -15.39
CA HIS A 96 -9.27 -7.11 -16.59
C HIS A 96 -7.85 -7.03 -17.19
N ALA A 97 -6.90 -7.81 -16.68
CA ALA A 97 -5.49 -7.76 -17.09
C ALA A 97 -5.30 -7.85 -18.60
N ASP A 98 -5.98 -8.77 -19.27
CA ASP A 98 -5.85 -8.98 -20.71
C ASP A 98 -6.32 -7.77 -21.55
N GLN A 99 -7.25 -6.96 -21.06
CA GLN A 99 -7.71 -5.74 -21.74
C GLN A 99 -6.59 -4.70 -21.88
N TYR A 100 -5.60 -4.77 -21.00
CA TYR A 100 -4.46 -3.84 -20.92
C TYR A 100 -3.14 -4.52 -21.31
N ASN A 101 -3.18 -5.70 -21.91
CA ASN A 101 -1.99 -6.51 -22.19
C ASN A 101 -1.13 -6.73 -20.93
N GLY A 102 -1.77 -6.97 -19.78
CA GLY A 102 -1.14 -7.16 -18.47
C GLY A 102 -0.81 -8.63 -18.17
N ASP A 103 0.26 -8.86 -17.44
CA ASP A 103 0.67 -10.18 -16.96
C ASP A 103 0.33 -10.34 -15.47
N VAL A 104 -0.67 -11.17 -15.18
CA VAL A 104 -1.07 -11.47 -13.80
C VAL A 104 0.02 -12.17 -12.97
N ASN A 105 1.01 -12.79 -13.61
CA ASN A 105 2.16 -13.39 -12.94
C ASN A 105 3.22 -12.35 -12.53
N GLN A 106 3.11 -11.12 -13.03
CA GLN A 106 3.93 -9.97 -12.68
C GLN A 106 3.09 -8.88 -12.00
N PHE A 107 2.21 -9.28 -11.10
CA PHE A 107 1.32 -8.36 -10.38
C PHE A 107 1.99 -7.87 -9.09
N VAL A 108 2.23 -6.58 -8.98
CA VAL A 108 2.95 -5.92 -7.87
C VAL A 108 1.98 -5.02 -7.10
N GLY A 109 2.02 -5.11 -5.78
CA GLY A 109 1.36 -4.15 -4.88
C GLY A 109 2.34 -3.03 -4.51
N ILE A 110 1.91 -1.77 -4.62
CA ILE A 110 2.70 -0.61 -4.18
C ILE A 110 1.80 0.30 -3.37
N GLY A 111 2.32 0.83 -2.26
CA GLY A 111 1.58 1.82 -1.49
C GLY A 111 2.49 2.65 -0.60
N ASP A 112 2.15 3.91 -0.43
CA ASP A 112 2.85 4.85 0.43
C ASP A 112 2.07 5.10 1.72
N SER A 113 2.75 5.18 2.86
CA SER A 113 2.16 5.52 4.16
C SER A 113 0.98 4.60 4.53
N ALA A 114 -0.22 5.13 4.67
CA ALA A 114 -1.46 4.37 4.86
C ALA A 114 -1.77 3.44 3.66
N GLY A 115 -1.41 3.83 2.44
CA GLY A 115 -1.48 2.95 1.28
C GLY A 115 -0.50 1.77 1.39
N GLY A 116 0.64 1.97 2.05
CA GLY A 116 1.56 0.90 2.44
C GLY A 116 0.93 -0.07 3.45
N GLN A 117 0.11 0.42 4.39
CA GLN A 117 -0.71 -0.41 5.29
C GLN A 117 -1.68 -1.29 4.50
N ILE A 118 -2.46 -0.69 3.59
CA ILE A 118 -3.39 -1.43 2.72
C ILE A 118 -2.63 -2.50 1.91
N THR A 119 -1.52 -2.13 1.28
CA THR A 119 -0.71 -3.03 0.45
C THR A 119 -0.13 -4.19 1.26
N ALA A 120 0.38 -3.93 2.47
CA ALA A 120 0.87 -4.98 3.36
C ALA A 120 -0.26 -5.94 3.75
N ASN A 121 -1.44 -5.43 4.12
CA ASN A 121 -2.59 -6.26 4.45
C ASN A 121 -3.09 -7.08 3.25
N LEU A 122 -3.13 -6.51 2.05
CA LEU A 122 -3.45 -7.27 0.83
C LEU A 122 -2.45 -8.41 0.61
N SER A 123 -1.15 -8.21 0.89
CA SER A 123 -0.14 -9.27 0.80
C SER A 123 -0.41 -10.42 1.77
N HIS A 124 -0.96 -10.13 2.96
CA HIS A 124 -1.39 -11.17 3.90
C HIS A 124 -2.63 -11.93 3.44
N ILE A 125 -3.53 -11.29 2.70
CA ILE A 125 -4.72 -11.91 2.14
C ILE A 125 -4.38 -12.76 0.91
N TYR A 126 -3.55 -12.23 0.01
CA TYR A 126 -3.13 -12.85 -1.24
C TYR A 126 -1.71 -13.42 -1.13
N THR A 127 -1.54 -14.40 -0.22
CA THR A 127 -0.27 -15.10 0.01
C THR A 127 0.18 -15.91 -1.20
N ALA A 128 1.40 -16.45 -1.15
CA ALA A 128 1.95 -17.28 -2.22
C ALA A 128 1.11 -18.54 -2.53
N ASP A 129 0.34 -19.02 -1.55
CA ASP A 129 -0.55 -20.19 -1.70
C ASP A 129 -1.92 -19.82 -2.26
N ALA A 130 -2.25 -18.54 -2.38
CA ALA A 130 -3.51 -18.10 -2.94
C ALA A 130 -3.55 -18.33 -4.47
N GLU A 131 -4.75 -18.56 -5.00
CA GLU A 131 -4.96 -18.66 -6.45
C GLU A 131 -4.55 -17.35 -7.16
N ARG A 132 -4.90 -16.21 -6.53
CA ARG A 132 -4.47 -14.87 -6.96
C ARG A 132 -3.47 -14.34 -5.95
N LYS A 133 -2.35 -13.79 -6.40
CA LYS A 133 -1.28 -13.35 -5.52
C LYS A 133 -0.47 -12.21 -6.13
N PHE A 134 0.21 -11.48 -5.28
CA PHE A 134 1.28 -10.58 -5.73
C PHE A 134 2.55 -11.36 -6.07
N ALA A 135 3.25 -10.96 -7.14
CA ALA A 135 4.61 -11.37 -7.42
C ALA A 135 5.62 -10.71 -6.46
N ALA A 136 5.33 -9.47 -6.05
CA ALA A 136 6.09 -8.71 -5.05
C ALA A 136 5.24 -7.57 -4.50
N VAL A 137 5.66 -6.98 -3.38
CA VAL A 137 5.09 -5.73 -2.86
C VAL A 137 6.18 -4.72 -2.55
N TRP A 138 5.87 -3.43 -2.74
CA TRP A 138 6.73 -2.33 -2.33
C TRP A 138 5.97 -1.45 -1.33
N LEU A 139 6.45 -1.44 -0.10
CA LEU A 139 5.92 -0.69 1.01
C LEU A 139 6.76 0.58 1.19
N ILE A 140 6.19 1.72 0.90
CA ILE A 140 6.86 3.02 0.95
C ILE A 140 6.48 3.68 2.28
N TYR A 141 7.43 3.76 3.21
CA TYR A 141 7.24 4.27 4.59
C TYR A 141 5.89 3.86 5.22
N PRO A 142 5.59 2.54 5.27
CA PRO A 142 4.24 2.06 5.58
C PRO A 142 3.84 2.32 7.02
N VAL A 143 2.53 2.52 7.25
CA VAL A 143 1.92 2.37 8.58
C VAL A 143 1.71 0.88 8.85
N LEU A 144 2.41 0.30 9.83
CA LEU A 144 2.33 -1.13 10.15
C LEU A 144 1.71 -1.38 11.52
N SER A 145 1.74 -0.36 12.40
CA SER A 145 1.05 -0.31 13.69
C SER A 145 0.61 1.12 14.03
N ILE A 146 -0.16 1.25 15.11
CA ILE A 146 -0.51 2.54 15.72
C ILE A 146 0.16 2.71 17.08
N ASN A 147 1.26 1.99 17.31
CA ASN A 147 2.00 2.05 18.56
C ASN A 147 2.92 3.29 18.63
N LEU A 148 2.48 4.33 19.31
CA LEU A 148 3.25 5.57 19.51
C LEU A 148 4.38 5.45 20.55
N GLN A 149 4.59 4.28 21.13
CA GLN A 149 5.65 4.04 22.14
C GLN A 149 6.93 3.46 21.54
N THR A 150 7.01 3.35 20.20
CA THR A 150 8.23 2.92 19.52
C THR A 150 9.38 3.91 19.71
N GLU A 151 10.61 3.47 19.51
CA GLU A 151 11.79 4.34 19.66
C GLU A 151 11.76 5.53 18.69
N SER A 152 11.38 5.29 17.44
CA SER A 152 11.29 6.36 16.44
C SER A 152 10.20 7.39 16.79
N PHE A 153 9.01 6.98 17.25
CA PHE A 153 7.99 7.94 17.71
C PHE A 153 8.43 8.77 18.90
N LYS A 154 9.06 8.16 19.92
CA LYS A 154 9.60 8.88 21.06
C LYS A 154 10.65 9.92 20.67
N LYS A 155 11.46 9.63 19.66
CA LYS A 155 12.54 10.50 19.22
C LYS A 155 12.08 11.56 18.20
N LEU A 156 11.17 11.21 17.32
CA LEU A 156 10.84 11.97 16.11
C LEU A 156 9.40 12.50 16.09
N GLY A 157 8.45 11.84 16.77
CA GLY A 157 7.02 12.08 16.64
C GLY A 157 6.50 13.44 17.10
N GLU A 158 7.35 14.25 17.79
CA GLU A 158 7.02 15.65 18.10
C GLU A 158 7.57 16.64 17.06
N LYS A 159 8.51 16.21 16.21
CA LYS A 159 9.26 17.09 15.32
C LYS A 159 8.96 16.86 13.85
N TYR A 160 8.62 15.63 13.49
CA TYR A 160 8.48 15.19 12.11
C TYR A 160 7.09 14.61 11.85
N PHE A 161 6.67 14.66 10.61
CA PHE A 161 5.42 14.03 10.17
C PHE A 161 5.63 12.51 9.90
N PRO A 162 4.63 11.64 10.18
CA PRO A 162 3.42 11.95 10.91
C PRO A 162 3.70 12.13 12.41
N SER A 163 3.17 13.21 13.00
CA SER A 163 3.31 13.41 14.44
C SER A 163 2.48 12.39 15.24
N SER A 164 2.83 12.23 16.52
CA SER A 164 2.04 11.38 17.43
C SER A 164 0.58 11.81 17.50
N GLU A 165 0.31 13.12 17.42
CA GLU A 165 -1.05 13.67 17.40
C GLU A 165 -1.81 13.28 16.13
N VAL A 166 -1.17 13.44 14.96
CA VAL A 166 -1.76 13.05 13.65
C VAL A 166 -2.07 11.55 13.62
N MET A 167 -1.16 10.71 14.09
CA MET A 167 -1.39 9.26 14.15
C MET A 167 -2.50 8.89 15.12
N HIS A 168 -2.56 9.54 16.28
CA HIS A 168 -3.62 9.30 17.24
C HIS A 168 -4.98 9.71 16.67
N MET A 169 -5.10 10.93 16.13
CA MET A 169 -6.34 11.43 15.53
C MET A 169 -6.78 10.58 14.33
N GLY A 170 -5.85 10.21 13.47
CA GLY A 170 -6.13 9.31 12.35
C GLY A 170 -6.67 7.97 12.82
N SER A 171 -6.03 7.35 13.81
CA SER A 171 -6.48 6.06 14.34
C SER A 171 -7.88 6.10 14.95
N LEU A 172 -8.26 7.18 15.60
CA LEU A 172 -9.63 7.38 16.11
C LEU A 172 -10.69 7.44 14.99
N CYS A 173 -10.29 7.87 13.78
CA CYS A 173 -11.20 7.93 12.64
C CYS A 173 -11.32 6.58 11.92
N PHE A 174 -10.20 5.89 11.66
CA PHE A 174 -10.21 4.69 10.81
C PHE A 174 -10.36 3.37 11.57
N MET A 175 -9.99 3.30 12.87
CA MET A 175 -10.13 2.07 13.64
C MET A 175 -11.58 1.83 14.03
N PRO A 176 -12.16 0.64 13.76
CA PRO A 176 -13.48 0.29 14.27
C PRO A 176 -13.47 0.21 15.80
N LYS A 177 -14.57 0.65 16.45
CA LYS A 177 -14.65 0.79 17.91
C LYS A 177 -14.45 -0.51 18.69
N ASP A 178 -14.90 -1.63 18.13
CA ASP A 178 -14.87 -2.95 18.77
C ASP A 178 -13.73 -3.84 18.28
N VAL A 179 -12.69 -3.24 17.70
CA VAL A 179 -11.55 -3.94 17.15
C VAL A 179 -10.28 -3.59 17.94
N SER A 180 -9.44 -4.59 18.19
CA SER A 180 -8.17 -4.41 18.90
C SER A 180 -7.24 -3.45 18.15
N ASP A 181 -6.49 -2.64 18.89
CA ASP A 181 -5.38 -1.82 18.39
C ASP A 181 -4.18 -2.64 17.86
N LYS A 182 -4.33 -3.95 17.83
CA LYS A 182 -3.39 -4.95 17.27
C LYS A 182 -4.08 -5.91 16.31
N ASP A 183 -5.23 -5.54 15.76
CA ASP A 183 -5.93 -6.43 14.84
C ASP A 183 -5.11 -6.65 13.56
N PRO A 184 -4.70 -7.90 13.26
CA PRO A 184 -3.83 -8.20 12.12
C PRO A 184 -4.49 -7.97 10.77
N ARG A 185 -5.82 -7.82 10.73
CA ARG A 185 -6.54 -7.50 9.48
C ARG A 185 -6.36 -6.05 9.07
N ILE A 186 -5.94 -5.18 10.01
CA ILE A 186 -5.73 -3.74 9.81
C ILE A 186 -4.24 -3.40 9.93
N LEU A 187 -3.56 -3.99 10.92
CA LEU A 187 -2.19 -3.64 11.31
C LEU A 187 -1.29 -4.86 11.11
N SER A 188 -0.68 -4.90 9.93
CA SER A 188 0.07 -6.05 9.42
C SER A 188 1.30 -6.43 10.25
N LEU A 189 1.81 -5.53 11.12
CA LEU A 189 2.89 -5.86 12.06
C LEU A 189 2.52 -7.01 13.01
N TYR A 190 1.23 -7.18 13.30
CA TYR A 190 0.73 -8.21 14.21
C TYR A 190 0.20 -9.46 13.49
N ALA A 191 0.35 -9.52 12.18
CA ALA A 191 -0.14 -10.65 11.38
C ALA A 191 0.85 -11.81 11.32
N ASN A 192 0.42 -12.96 10.81
CA ASN A 192 1.31 -14.07 10.50
C ASN A 192 2.02 -13.79 9.17
N HIS A 193 3.34 -13.73 9.19
CA HIS A 193 4.17 -13.38 8.02
C HIS A 193 4.53 -14.59 7.12
N ALA A 194 3.97 -15.76 7.35
CA ALA A 194 4.23 -16.93 6.52
C ALA A 194 3.68 -16.75 5.10
N ASN A 195 4.41 -17.23 4.10
CA ASN A 195 4.00 -17.29 2.69
C ASN A 195 3.66 -15.94 2.05
N LEU A 196 4.24 -14.85 2.54
CA LEU A 196 4.08 -13.53 1.92
C LEU A 196 4.83 -13.43 0.60
N ALA A 197 4.38 -12.50 -0.26
CA ALA A 197 5.12 -12.11 -1.44
C ALA A 197 6.49 -11.49 -1.07
N PRO A 198 7.51 -11.59 -1.94
CA PRO A 198 8.74 -10.81 -1.80
C PRO A 198 8.43 -9.34 -1.53
N THR A 199 9.05 -8.77 -0.48
CA THR A 199 8.70 -7.45 0.05
C THR A 199 9.88 -6.49 -0.01
N PHE A 200 9.70 -5.34 -0.66
CA PHE A 200 10.63 -4.22 -0.60
C PHE A 200 10.06 -3.12 0.31
N ILE A 201 10.89 -2.59 1.22
CA ILE A 201 10.51 -1.53 2.15
C ILE A 201 11.43 -0.33 1.93
N SER A 202 10.84 0.85 1.76
CA SER A 202 11.56 2.13 1.72
C SER A 202 11.21 2.97 2.93
N ILE A 203 12.21 3.47 3.67
CA ILE A 203 11.98 4.24 4.90
C ILE A 203 12.99 5.39 5.06
N GLY A 204 12.53 6.54 5.53
CA GLY A 204 13.35 7.71 5.83
C GLY A 204 13.98 7.66 7.23
N GLU A 205 15.16 8.28 7.37
CA GLU A 205 15.85 8.40 8.67
C GLU A 205 15.06 9.23 9.68
N LEU A 206 14.36 10.25 9.19
CA LEU A 206 13.61 11.20 10.01
C LEU A 206 12.11 10.85 10.08
N ASP A 207 11.77 9.60 9.81
CA ASP A 207 10.39 9.12 9.78
C ASP A 207 10.00 8.45 11.12
N PRO A 208 8.96 8.96 11.83
CA PRO A 208 8.47 8.34 13.05
C PRO A 208 8.00 6.89 12.91
N LEU A 209 7.65 6.43 11.69
CA LEU A 209 7.22 5.06 11.41
C LEU A 209 8.40 4.07 11.23
N SER A 210 9.66 4.55 11.31
CA SER A 210 10.82 3.74 10.95
C SER A 210 11.02 2.51 11.84
N SER A 211 10.74 2.58 13.14
CA SER A 211 10.89 1.43 14.04
C SER A 211 10.05 0.23 13.61
N ASP A 212 8.81 0.46 13.21
CA ASP A 212 7.91 -0.61 12.76
C ASP A 212 8.38 -1.25 11.46
N SER A 213 8.92 -0.45 10.54
CA SER A 213 9.50 -0.95 9.30
C SER A 213 10.71 -1.85 9.54
N PHE A 214 11.57 -1.52 10.50
CA PHE A 214 12.68 -2.37 10.90
C PHE A 214 12.20 -3.67 11.55
N THR A 215 11.22 -3.58 12.46
CA THR A 215 10.62 -4.77 13.10
C THR A 215 9.99 -5.69 12.06
N TYR A 216 9.21 -5.13 11.14
CA TYR A 216 8.59 -5.91 10.07
C TYR A 216 9.62 -6.61 9.17
N ALA A 217 10.72 -5.94 8.84
CA ALA A 217 11.81 -6.56 8.07
C ALA A 217 12.46 -7.74 8.80
N GLU A 218 12.67 -7.64 10.13
CA GLU A 218 13.18 -8.78 10.92
C GLU A 218 12.15 -9.91 11.00
N ASP A 219 10.86 -9.62 11.11
CA ASP A 219 9.80 -10.62 11.10
C ASP A 219 9.73 -11.35 9.73
N LEU A 220 9.87 -10.62 8.62
CA LEU A 220 9.99 -11.22 7.29
C LEU A 220 11.21 -12.15 7.18
N LYS A 221 12.34 -11.76 7.75
CA LYS A 221 13.54 -12.58 7.79
C LYS A 221 13.33 -13.86 8.60
N VAL A 222 12.71 -13.76 9.78
CA VAL A 222 12.35 -14.93 10.61
C VAL A 222 11.40 -15.85 9.87
N ALA A 223 10.45 -15.31 9.12
CA ALA A 223 9.51 -16.07 8.29
C ALA A 223 10.14 -16.62 6.99
N ASN A 224 11.44 -16.37 6.74
CA ASN A 224 12.16 -16.76 5.53
C ASN A 224 11.53 -16.18 4.23
N ILE A 225 10.99 -14.96 4.31
CA ILE A 225 10.45 -14.23 3.16
C ILE A 225 11.57 -13.41 2.50
N ALA A 226 11.66 -13.48 1.18
CA ALA A 226 12.57 -12.63 0.41
C ALA A 226 12.21 -11.16 0.62
N HIS A 227 13.13 -10.36 1.15
CA HIS A 227 12.88 -8.94 1.43
C HIS A 227 14.13 -8.10 1.27
N ALA A 228 13.91 -6.80 1.09
CA ALA A 228 14.95 -5.78 1.16
C ALA A 228 14.39 -4.52 1.82
N LEU A 229 15.18 -3.89 2.68
CA LEU A 229 14.88 -2.60 3.28
C LEU A 229 15.88 -1.57 2.79
N LYS A 230 15.39 -0.48 2.22
CA LYS A 230 16.17 0.68 1.81
C LYS A 230 15.96 1.84 2.78
N PHE A 231 17.00 2.19 3.49
CA PHE A 231 17.03 3.33 4.39
C PHE A 231 17.57 4.57 3.65
N TYR A 232 16.86 5.69 3.76
CA TYR A 232 17.19 6.95 3.12
C TYR A 232 17.64 7.98 4.16
N PRO A 233 18.96 8.31 4.21
CA PRO A 233 19.48 9.30 5.15
C PRO A 233 18.86 10.69 4.93
N LYS A 234 18.60 11.41 6.03
CA LYS A 234 18.04 12.77 6.06
C LYS A 234 16.68 12.94 5.37
N SER A 235 16.00 11.84 5.06
CA SER A 235 14.68 11.89 4.44
C SER A 235 13.61 11.79 5.51
N GLU A 236 12.59 12.62 5.38
CA GLU A 236 11.39 12.63 6.19
C GLU A 236 10.32 11.70 5.61
N HIS A 237 9.23 11.49 6.32
CA HIS A 237 8.04 10.83 5.78
C HIS A 237 7.50 11.60 4.55
N GLY A 238 7.05 10.89 3.52
CA GLY A 238 6.56 11.54 2.30
C GLY A 238 7.65 12.01 1.34
N PHE A 239 8.84 11.42 1.38
CA PHE A 239 9.97 11.82 0.55
C PHE A 239 9.90 11.37 -0.93
N ILE A 240 8.89 10.62 -1.31
CA ILE A 240 8.64 10.18 -2.70
C ILE A 240 7.55 11.02 -3.32
#